data_28f1e1ffe2d29ef1555f28b3015c73e6
#
_entry.id   28f1e1ffe2d29ef1555f28b3015c73e6
#
_cell.length_a   1.000
_cell.length_b   1.000
_cell.length_c   1.000
_cell.angle_alpha   90.00
_cell.angle_beta   90.00
_cell.angle_gamma   90.00
#
_symmetry.space_group_name_H-M   'P 1'
#
loop_
_entity.id
_entity.type
_entity.pdbx_description
1 polymer ?
#
loop_
_entity_poly.entity_id
_entity_poly.type
_entity_poly.pdbx_seq_one_letter_code
_entity_poly.pdbx_strand_id
1 'polypeptide(L)'
;IMRIKVIINPKSKSGNHNDLKAVFEEKFAGHPLAIEKTAYPHHATCIARQAAKEKIDTVVAVGGDGTVNEVLNGIAGTNVALGIIPTGTANDLATLYKIPSDIDQAAEVILKRRLQSADVISVNHRYYVTSGGLGFPCQVVTIANKIKRHTPVGKLIARILGSKLYVLAVLCAILKKRRTAERLNVEWNGSSMRVDPLWVMVSNQPHLGKNFQISPGAVNNDGMFDLCLVENRKNRFQVLSIVKKVMAGRHISSPCVKSWRANELTLKTEKPVSFFGDGELFGQKQKFSIKIMPGALKLIVPQAVSGA
;
A
#
# COMPACT_ATOMS: atom_id res chain seq x y z
N ILE A 1 -15.97 7.07 25.56
CA ILE A 1 -14.81 6.25 25.93
C ILE A 1 -14.57 5.25 24.80
N MET A 2 -13.34 5.20 24.23
CA MET A 2 -12.93 4.25 23.17
C MET A 2 -11.99 3.20 23.76
N ARG A 3 -12.13 1.96 23.35
CA ARG A 3 -11.10 0.94 23.61
C ARG A 3 -10.05 0.99 22.53
N ILE A 4 -8.80 1.28 22.90
CA ILE A 4 -7.70 1.53 21.99
C ILE A 4 -6.65 0.42 22.13
N LYS A 5 -6.24 -0.17 21.00
CA LYS A 5 -5.09 -1.05 20.88
C LYS A 5 -4.01 -0.39 20.05
N VAL A 6 -2.86 -0.09 20.65
CA VAL A 6 -1.68 0.47 19.94
C VAL A 6 -0.74 -0.65 19.58
N ILE A 7 -0.40 -0.76 18.30
CA ILE A 7 0.55 -1.76 17.76
C ILE A 7 1.80 -1.03 17.30
N ILE A 8 2.92 -1.27 17.98
CA ILE A 8 4.20 -0.60 17.72
C ILE A 8 5.14 -1.54 16.98
N ASN A 9 5.66 -1.11 15.83
CA ASN A 9 6.74 -1.79 15.16
C ASN A 9 8.10 -1.25 15.67
N PRO A 10 8.87 -2.01 16.47
CA PRO A 10 10.12 -1.54 17.04
C PRO A 10 11.23 -1.30 16.01
N LYS A 11 11.07 -1.76 14.76
CA LYS A 11 12.00 -1.53 13.66
C LYS A 11 11.72 -0.24 12.89
N SER A 12 10.64 0.47 13.22
CA SER A 12 10.34 1.77 12.62
C SER A 12 11.26 2.86 13.17
N LYS A 13 11.38 4.00 12.44
CA LYS A 13 12.37 5.06 12.74
C LYS A 13 12.08 5.91 13.98
N SER A 14 10.96 5.72 14.65
CA SER A 14 10.64 6.49 15.86
C SER A 14 11.59 6.09 16.99
N GLY A 15 12.29 7.07 17.53
CA GLY A 15 13.24 7.05 18.63
C GLY A 15 13.12 5.99 19.74
N ASN A 16 13.54 6.31 20.94
CA ASN A 16 13.52 5.40 22.08
C ASN A 16 12.07 4.87 22.33
N HIS A 17 11.81 3.61 21.99
CA HIS A 17 10.46 2.99 22.08
C HIS A 17 9.89 2.91 23.52
N ASN A 18 10.72 3.17 24.55
CA ASN A 18 10.23 3.25 25.93
C ASN A 18 9.51 4.58 26.15
N ASP A 19 9.94 5.65 25.49
CA ASP A 19 9.30 6.98 25.58
C ASP A 19 7.92 6.95 24.90
N LEU A 20 7.76 6.16 23.82
CA LEU A 20 6.48 6.05 23.10
C LEU A 20 5.37 5.45 23.96
N LYS A 21 5.68 4.51 24.85
CA LYS A 21 4.67 3.93 25.72
C LYS A 21 4.12 4.98 26.68
N ALA A 22 4.99 5.73 27.34
CA ALA A 22 4.60 6.80 28.25
C ALA A 22 3.80 7.91 27.52
N VAL A 23 4.24 8.29 26.32
CA VAL A 23 3.51 9.26 25.48
C VAL A 23 2.09 8.79 25.17
N PHE A 24 1.90 7.52 24.80
CA PHE A 24 0.56 7.03 24.50
C PHE A 24 -0.30 6.84 25.74
N GLU A 25 0.27 6.44 26.87
CA GLU A 25 -0.43 6.37 28.16
C GLU A 25 -0.93 7.75 28.61
N GLU A 26 -0.12 8.79 28.39
CA GLU A 26 -0.52 10.18 28.65
C GLU A 26 -1.57 10.68 27.66
N LYS A 27 -1.31 10.55 26.35
CA LYS A 27 -2.19 11.09 25.29
C LYS A 27 -3.56 10.42 25.26
N PHE A 28 -3.62 9.11 25.52
CA PHE A 28 -4.86 8.35 25.54
C PHE A 28 -5.44 8.15 26.96
N ALA A 29 -5.01 8.97 27.93
CA ALA A 29 -5.55 8.95 29.27
C ALA A 29 -7.09 9.07 29.26
N GLY A 30 -7.77 8.32 30.12
CA GLY A 30 -9.24 8.24 30.14
C GLY A 30 -9.86 7.26 29.15
N HIS A 31 -9.03 6.56 28.35
CA HIS A 31 -9.45 5.50 27.43
C HIS A 31 -8.83 4.14 27.86
N PRO A 32 -9.60 3.03 27.84
CA PRO A 32 -9.00 1.70 27.97
C PRO A 32 -7.96 1.48 26.86
N LEU A 33 -6.69 1.35 27.26
CA LEU A 33 -5.53 1.31 26.40
C LEU A 33 -4.75 0.02 26.56
N ALA A 34 -4.46 -0.65 25.47
CA ALA A 34 -3.51 -1.77 25.41
C ALA A 34 -2.43 -1.48 24.38
N ILE A 35 -1.16 -1.59 24.76
CA ILE A 35 0.00 -1.32 23.91
C ILE A 35 0.78 -2.62 23.70
N GLU A 36 1.05 -2.97 22.45
CA GLU A 36 1.77 -4.19 22.09
C GLU A 36 2.83 -3.92 21.02
N LYS A 37 4.03 -4.48 21.21
CA LYS A 37 5.15 -4.40 20.26
C LYS A 37 5.16 -5.64 19.36
N THR A 38 5.39 -5.44 18.07
CA THR A 38 5.54 -6.58 17.15
C THR A 38 6.88 -7.27 17.35
N ALA A 39 6.90 -8.61 17.35
CA ALA A 39 8.10 -9.41 17.56
C ALA A 39 8.68 -9.99 16.25
N TYR A 40 7.82 -10.27 15.26
CA TYR A 40 8.20 -10.92 14.01
C TYR A 40 7.36 -10.38 12.83
N PRO A 41 7.71 -10.66 11.57
CA PRO A 41 6.92 -10.28 10.41
C PRO A 41 5.49 -10.86 10.49
N HIS A 42 4.49 -10.08 10.09
CA HIS A 42 3.06 -10.38 10.15
C HIS A 42 2.46 -10.47 11.57
N HIS A 43 3.23 -10.14 12.63
CA HIS A 43 2.69 -10.14 14.01
C HIS A 43 1.63 -9.06 14.20
N ALA A 44 1.77 -7.90 13.56
CA ALA A 44 0.74 -6.85 13.61
C ALA A 44 -0.61 -7.32 13.06
N THR A 45 -0.62 -8.20 12.04
CA THR A 45 -1.86 -8.82 11.53
C THR A 45 -2.53 -9.71 12.59
N CYS A 46 -1.74 -10.50 13.32
CA CYS A 46 -2.27 -11.37 14.38
C CYS A 46 -2.88 -10.54 15.52
N ILE A 47 -2.15 -9.52 15.99
CA ILE A 47 -2.60 -8.61 17.07
C ILE A 47 -3.87 -7.87 16.63
N ALA A 48 -3.89 -7.32 15.42
CA ALA A 48 -5.03 -6.58 14.90
C ALA A 48 -6.28 -7.47 14.72
N ARG A 49 -6.10 -8.72 14.27
CA ARG A 49 -7.19 -9.70 14.16
C ARG A 49 -7.74 -10.09 15.54
N GLN A 50 -6.87 -10.22 16.53
CA GLN A 50 -7.29 -10.48 17.90
C GLN A 50 -8.05 -9.29 18.47
N ALA A 51 -7.57 -8.06 18.26
CA ALA A 51 -8.25 -6.83 18.65
C ALA A 51 -9.66 -6.73 18.05
N ALA A 52 -9.84 -7.14 16.80
CA ALA A 52 -11.15 -7.16 16.16
C ALA A 52 -12.11 -8.17 16.85
N LYS A 53 -11.62 -9.34 17.26
CA LYS A 53 -12.42 -10.33 18.02
C LYS A 53 -12.79 -9.82 19.41
N GLU A 54 -11.89 -9.09 20.06
CA GLU A 54 -12.08 -8.47 21.38
C GLU A 54 -12.97 -7.22 21.33
N LYS A 55 -13.51 -6.90 20.15
CA LYS A 55 -14.36 -5.71 19.93
C LYS A 55 -13.66 -4.42 20.36
N ILE A 56 -12.38 -4.27 20.07
CA ILE A 56 -11.64 -3.02 20.21
C ILE A 56 -12.22 -1.99 19.23
N ASP A 57 -12.37 -0.74 19.65
CA ASP A 57 -12.97 0.31 18.81
C ASP A 57 -11.97 0.88 17.80
N THR A 58 -10.70 0.98 18.20
CA THR A 58 -9.64 1.58 17.40
C THR A 58 -8.34 0.81 17.56
N VAL A 59 -7.75 0.40 16.44
CA VAL A 59 -6.37 -0.11 16.37
C VAL A 59 -5.48 0.97 15.79
N VAL A 60 -4.43 1.33 16.53
CA VAL A 60 -3.45 2.35 16.12
C VAL A 60 -2.19 1.66 15.62
N ALA A 61 -1.86 1.85 14.36
CA ALA A 61 -0.62 1.37 13.74
C ALA A 61 0.50 2.41 13.91
N VAL A 62 1.49 2.12 14.74
CA VAL A 62 2.70 2.93 14.90
C VAL A 62 3.81 2.32 14.08
N GLY A 63 4.05 2.87 12.88
CA GLY A 63 4.98 2.27 11.93
C GLY A 63 4.95 2.94 10.56
N GLY A 64 5.57 2.28 9.58
CA GLY A 64 5.48 2.63 8.17
C GLY A 64 4.42 1.81 7.43
N ASP A 65 4.41 1.92 6.10
CA ASP A 65 3.42 1.29 5.22
C ASP A 65 3.25 -0.21 5.45
N GLY A 66 4.34 -0.94 5.70
CA GLY A 66 4.27 -2.38 6.01
C GLY A 66 3.49 -2.67 7.30
N THR A 67 3.68 -1.87 8.36
CA THR A 67 2.92 -2.03 9.62
C THR A 67 1.45 -1.70 9.43
N VAL A 68 1.17 -0.61 8.69
CA VAL A 68 -0.19 -0.21 8.32
C VAL A 68 -0.87 -1.31 7.51
N ASN A 69 -0.19 -1.88 6.51
CA ASN A 69 -0.73 -2.98 5.71
C ASN A 69 -0.96 -4.26 6.53
N GLU A 70 -0.06 -4.60 7.47
CA GLU A 70 -0.26 -5.73 8.37
C GLU A 70 -1.50 -5.53 9.26
N VAL A 71 -1.69 -4.33 9.84
CA VAL A 71 -2.88 -4.02 10.65
C VAL A 71 -4.15 -4.07 9.78
N LEU A 72 -4.13 -3.47 8.59
CA LEU A 72 -5.20 -3.56 7.61
C LEU A 72 -5.63 -5.02 7.37
N ASN A 73 -4.68 -5.93 7.13
CA ASN A 73 -4.95 -7.34 6.90
C ASN A 73 -5.53 -8.08 8.12
N GLY A 74 -5.50 -7.46 9.30
CA GLY A 74 -6.15 -7.94 10.51
C GLY A 74 -7.58 -7.43 10.70
N ILE A 75 -7.89 -6.20 10.26
CA ILE A 75 -9.16 -5.52 10.57
C ILE A 75 -10.07 -5.25 9.35
N ALA A 76 -9.60 -5.47 8.12
CA ALA A 76 -10.40 -5.22 6.92
C ALA A 76 -11.75 -5.96 6.98
N GLY A 77 -12.83 -5.26 6.65
CA GLY A 77 -14.19 -5.79 6.71
C GLY A 77 -14.78 -5.89 8.12
N THR A 78 -14.11 -5.33 9.13
CA THR A 78 -14.61 -5.26 10.52
C THR A 78 -15.08 -3.85 10.87
N ASN A 79 -15.63 -3.68 12.08
CA ASN A 79 -16.03 -2.37 12.59
C ASN A 79 -14.88 -1.58 13.27
N VAL A 80 -13.70 -2.15 13.36
CA VAL A 80 -12.53 -1.54 13.99
C VAL A 80 -12.02 -0.39 13.14
N ALA A 81 -11.79 0.77 13.75
CA ALA A 81 -11.18 1.90 13.08
C ALA A 81 -9.65 1.79 13.09
N LEU A 82 -9.01 2.19 11.98
CA LEU A 82 -7.56 2.30 11.87
C LEU A 82 -7.12 3.72 12.21
N GLY A 83 -6.33 3.89 13.25
CA GLY A 83 -5.51 5.07 13.50
C GLY A 83 -4.10 4.85 12.98
N ILE A 84 -3.45 5.88 12.47
CA ILE A 84 -2.07 5.79 11.97
C ILE A 84 -1.20 6.82 12.66
N ILE A 85 -0.06 6.36 13.21
CA ILE A 85 1.06 7.21 13.63
C ILE A 85 2.24 6.88 12.72
N PRO A 86 2.49 7.75 11.71
CA PRO A 86 3.38 7.43 10.60
C PRO A 86 4.85 7.65 10.99
N THR A 87 5.57 6.57 11.24
CA THR A 87 7.00 6.57 11.61
C THR A 87 7.90 5.94 10.53
N GLY A 88 7.34 5.65 9.37
CA GLY A 88 8.04 5.08 8.22
C GLY A 88 8.72 6.13 7.31
N THR A 89 9.17 5.67 6.15
CA THR A 89 9.86 6.53 5.16
C THR A 89 8.91 7.08 4.10
N ALA A 90 7.98 6.29 3.58
CA ALA A 90 7.06 6.69 2.52
C ALA A 90 5.72 7.15 3.11
N ASN A 91 5.12 6.33 3.97
CA ASN A 91 3.84 6.59 4.64
C ASN A 91 2.73 7.00 3.64
N ASP A 92 2.57 6.17 2.59
CA ASP A 92 1.73 6.50 1.43
C ASP A 92 0.28 6.76 1.84
N LEU A 93 -0.30 5.89 2.68
CA LEU A 93 -1.68 6.05 3.15
C LEU A 93 -1.83 7.29 4.05
N ALA A 94 -0.89 7.51 4.97
CA ALA A 94 -0.91 8.69 5.83
C ALA A 94 -0.77 9.99 5.01
N THR A 95 0.08 9.99 3.98
CA THR A 95 0.25 11.13 3.07
C THR A 95 -1.04 11.42 2.28
N LEU A 96 -1.71 10.38 1.76
CA LEU A 96 -2.97 10.50 1.02
C LEU A 96 -4.04 11.21 1.87
N TYR A 97 -4.17 10.80 3.13
CA TYR A 97 -5.18 11.34 4.05
C TYR A 97 -4.67 12.52 4.89
N LYS A 98 -3.49 13.08 4.56
CA LYS A 98 -2.90 14.24 5.26
C LYS A 98 -2.75 14.03 6.77
N ILE A 99 -2.50 12.79 7.20
CA ILE A 99 -2.25 12.46 8.61
C ILE A 99 -0.88 13.04 8.99
N PRO A 100 -0.77 13.81 10.10
CA PRO A 100 0.49 14.42 10.52
C PRO A 100 1.58 13.37 10.78
N SER A 101 2.84 13.73 10.49
CA SER A 101 4.00 12.90 10.83
C SER A 101 4.48 13.09 12.27
N ASP A 102 4.06 14.18 12.90
CA ASP A 102 4.28 14.43 14.31
C ASP A 102 3.38 13.53 15.16
N ILE A 103 3.97 12.91 16.21
CA ILE A 103 3.29 11.88 17.01
C ILE A 103 2.13 12.49 17.81
N ASP A 104 2.35 13.68 18.39
CA ASP A 104 1.34 14.34 19.22
C ASP A 104 0.13 14.76 18.37
N GLN A 105 0.40 15.37 17.22
CA GLN A 105 -0.67 15.76 16.29
C GLN A 105 -1.42 14.56 15.73
N ALA A 106 -0.71 13.45 15.43
CA ALA A 106 -1.35 12.23 14.95
C ALA A 106 -2.21 11.58 16.05
N ALA A 107 -1.76 11.61 17.30
CA ALA A 107 -2.55 11.15 18.44
C ALA A 107 -3.82 11.98 18.64
N GLU A 108 -3.74 13.31 18.49
CA GLU A 108 -4.91 14.20 18.53
C GLU A 108 -5.93 13.87 17.42
N VAL A 109 -5.46 13.58 16.20
CA VAL A 109 -6.32 13.13 15.11
C VAL A 109 -7.08 11.87 15.52
N ILE A 110 -6.40 10.91 16.16
CA ILE A 110 -7.00 9.65 16.62
C ILE A 110 -8.07 9.93 17.69
N LEU A 111 -7.81 10.81 18.64
CA LEU A 111 -8.77 11.19 19.68
C LEU A 111 -10.02 11.87 19.15
N LYS A 112 -9.87 12.73 18.13
CA LYS A 112 -11.01 13.38 17.46
C LYS A 112 -11.90 12.41 16.69
N ARG A 113 -11.39 11.23 16.35
CA ARG A 113 -12.09 10.07 15.79
C ARG A 113 -13.02 10.39 14.60
N ARG A 114 -12.58 11.26 13.70
CA ARG A 114 -13.29 11.47 12.44
C ARG A 114 -13.04 10.27 11.53
N LEU A 115 -14.10 9.51 11.26
CA LEU A 115 -14.03 8.32 10.43
C LEU A 115 -14.28 8.64 8.96
N GLN A 116 -13.45 8.10 8.10
CA GLN A 116 -13.67 8.04 6.66
C GLN A 116 -13.56 6.59 6.19
N SER A 117 -14.56 6.16 5.41
CA SER A 117 -14.52 4.84 4.79
C SER A 117 -13.61 4.85 3.57
N ALA A 118 -12.82 3.80 3.42
CA ALA A 118 -12.03 3.54 2.23
C ALA A 118 -12.30 2.12 1.73
N ASP A 119 -12.26 1.97 0.43
CA ASP A 119 -12.37 0.68 -0.22
C ASP A 119 -11.06 -0.09 -0.06
N VAL A 120 -11.15 -1.40 0.01
CA VAL A 120 -10.01 -2.31 0.14
C VAL A 120 -9.98 -3.25 -1.05
N ILE A 121 -8.82 -3.46 -1.65
CA ILE A 121 -8.65 -4.45 -2.71
C ILE A 121 -8.20 -5.76 -2.09
N SER A 122 -8.98 -6.82 -2.35
CA SER A 122 -8.69 -8.20 -1.98
C SER A 122 -8.04 -8.94 -3.13
N VAL A 123 -6.91 -9.59 -2.90
CA VAL A 123 -6.22 -10.47 -3.86
C VAL A 123 -5.97 -11.81 -3.20
N ASN A 124 -6.76 -12.83 -3.56
CA ASN A 124 -6.65 -14.16 -2.94
C ASN A 124 -6.62 -14.09 -1.39
N HIS A 125 -7.51 -13.30 -0.78
CA HIS A 125 -7.63 -13.06 0.67
C HIS A 125 -6.46 -12.30 1.32
N ARG A 126 -5.63 -11.62 0.56
CA ARG A 126 -4.71 -10.60 1.05
C ARG A 126 -5.20 -9.23 0.62
N TYR A 127 -5.02 -8.24 1.47
CA TYR A 127 -5.62 -6.93 1.32
C TYR A 127 -4.59 -5.83 1.13
N TYR A 128 -4.96 -4.84 0.31
CA TYR A 128 -4.23 -3.58 0.17
C TYR A 128 -5.19 -2.43 -0.16
N VAL A 129 -4.77 -1.20 0.09
CA VAL A 129 -5.62 0.00 -0.06
C VAL A 129 -5.12 0.92 -1.15
N THR A 130 -3.82 0.91 -1.47
CA THR A 130 -3.24 1.89 -2.38
C THR A 130 -3.17 1.37 -3.82
N SER A 131 -2.08 0.77 -4.20
CA SER A 131 -1.86 0.22 -5.53
C SER A 131 -1.12 -1.10 -5.48
N GLY A 132 -1.47 -1.99 -6.39
CA GLY A 132 -0.85 -3.29 -6.55
C GLY A 132 -0.80 -3.71 -8.00
N GLY A 133 -0.22 -4.89 -8.27
CA GLY A 133 -0.16 -5.39 -9.63
C GLY A 133 0.93 -6.43 -9.86
N LEU A 134 1.17 -6.72 -11.13
CA LEU A 134 2.17 -7.68 -11.57
C LEU A 134 3.05 -7.11 -12.71
N GLY A 135 4.13 -7.82 -13.03
CA GLY A 135 5.05 -7.48 -14.10
C GLY A 135 6.23 -6.60 -13.65
N PHE A 136 6.58 -5.60 -14.44
CA PHE A 136 7.73 -4.71 -14.19
C PHE A 136 7.74 -4.07 -12.79
N PRO A 137 6.62 -3.57 -12.22
CA PRO A 137 6.61 -3.02 -10.86
C PRO A 137 7.01 -4.04 -9.78
N CYS A 138 6.67 -5.33 -9.92
CA CYS A 138 7.14 -6.36 -8.99
C CYS A 138 8.67 -6.48 -8.96
N GLN A 139 9.35 -6.30 -10.11
CA GLN A 139 10.81 -6.28 -10.15
C GLN A 139 11.36 -5.05 -9.43
N VAL A 140 10.74 -3.89 -9.63
CA VAL A 140 11.12 -2.65 -8.94
C VAL A 140 10.99 -2.82 -7.43
N VAL A 141 9.86 -3.33 -6.94
CA VAL A 141 9.63 -3.61 -5.51
C VAL A 141 10.65 -4.62 -4.98
N THR A 142 10.93 -5.68 -5.75
CA THR A 142 11.93 -6.69 -5.37
C THR A 142 13.32 -6.09 -5.22
N ILE A 143 13.75 -5.22 -6.16
CA ILE A 143 15.04 -4.55 -6.11
C ILE A 143 15.10 -3.58 -4.93
N ALA A 144 14.07 -2.76 -4.75
CA ALA A 144 13.99 -1.80 -3.65
C ALA A 144 14.04 -2.52 -2.28
N ASN A 145 13.30 -3.62 -2.13
CA ASN A 145 13.29 -4.42 -0.91
C ASN A 145 14.65 -5.11 -0.65
N LYS A 146 15.34 -5.58 -1.69
CA LYS A 146 16.71 -6.11 -1.55
C LYS A 146 17.67 -5.03 -1.04
N ILE A 147 17.63 -3.82 -1.60
CA ILE A 147 18.47 -2.71 -1.15
C ILE A 147 18.18 -2.39 0.32
N LYS A 148 16.90 -2.33 0.71
CA LYS A 148 16.49 -2.02 2.09
C LYS A 148 16.94 -3.06 3.12
N ARG A 149 17.01 -4.35 2.76
CA ARG A 149 17.10 -5.46 3.72
C ARG A 149 18.49 -6.08 3.85
N HIS A 150 19.33 -6.09 2.79
CA HIS A 150 20.47 -7.01 2.71
C HIS A 150 21.83 -6.50 3.20
N THR A 151 22.05 -5.19 3.30
CA THR A 151 23.36 -4.68 3.75
C THR A 151 23.21 -3.42 4.59
N PRO A 152 24.16 -3.15 5.54
CA PRO A 152 24.22 -1.87 6.25
C PRO A 152 24.28 -0.67 5.30
N VAL A 153 25.07 -0.79 4.22
CA VAL A 153 25.20 0.21 3.16
C VAL A 153 23.87 0.42 2.44
N GLY A 154 23.15 -0.67 2.10
CA GLY A 154 21.84 -0.58 1.47
C GLY A 154 20.80 0.10 2.35
N LYS A 155 20.83 -0.15 3.66
CA LYS A 155 19.96 0.56 4.62
C LYS A 155 20.30 2.05 4.67
N LEU A 156 21.56 2.40 4.64
CA LEU A 156 22.00 3.80 4.59
C LEU A 156 21.55 4.49 3.28
N ILE A 157 21.76 3.83 2.13
CA ILE A 157 21.29 4.31 0.82
C ILE A 157 19.76 4.51 0.84
N ALA A 158 19.01 3.55 1.36
CA ALA A 158 17.55 3.66 1.45
C ALA A 158 17.10 4.80 2.37
N ARG A 159 17.87 5.07 3.43
CA ARG A 159 17.61 6.18 4.35
C ARG A 159 17.87 7.55 3.70
N ILE A 160 18.95 7.67 2.92
CA ILE A 160 19.35 8.92 2.23
C ILE A 160 18.40 9.20 1.06
N LEU A 161 18.12 8.19 0.22
CA LEU A 161 17.31 8.37 -0.98
C LEU A 161 15.81 8.47 -0.67
N GLY A 162 15.34 7.93 0.45
CA GLY A 162 13.90 7.94 0.77
C GLY A 162 13.04 7.39 -0.38
N SER A 163 12.09 8.18 -0.88
CA SER A 163 11.22 7.80 -2.00
C SER A 163 11.97 7.71 -3.35
N LYS A 164 13.10 8.40 -3.52
CA LYS A 164 13.95 8.33 -4.72
C LYS A 164 14.58 6.95 -4.93
N LEU A 165 14.63 6.11 -3.89
CA LEU A 165 15.09 4.72 -3.99
C LEU A 165 14.30 3.94 -5.05
N TYR A 166 12.99 4.18 -5.17
CA TYR A 166 12.16 3.51 -6.18
C TYR A 166 12.53 3.95 -7.60
N VAL A 167 12.93 5.20 -7.80
CA VAL A 167 13.43 5.69 -9.10
C VAL A 167 14.73 4.97 -9.47
N LEU A 168 15.65 4.83 -8.51
CA LEU A 168 16.87 4.03 -8.71
C LEU A 168 16.54 2.57 -9.04
N ALA A 169 15.61 1.96 -8.31
CA ALA A 169 15.18 0.58 -8.55
C ALA A 169 14.55 0.41 -9.95
N VAL A 170 13.82 1.40 -10.45
CA VAL A 170 13.29 1.43 -11.83
C VAL A 170 14.44 1.40 -12.85
N LEU A 171 15.45 2.26 -12.68
CA LEU A 171 16.62 2.30 -13.58
C LEU A 171 17.35 0.94 -13.58
N CYS A 172 17.57 0.36 -12.40
CA CYS A 172 18.17 -0.97 -12.26
C CYS A 172 17.32 -2.07 -12.92
N ALA A 173 15.99 -2.00 -12.82
CA ALA A 173 15.08 -2.95 -13.44
C ALA A 173 15.13 -2.85 -14.98
N ILE A 174 15.18 -1.63 -15.55
CA ILE A 174 15.32 -1.40 -16.98
C ILE A 174 16.64 -1.99 -17.51
N LEU A 175 17.73 -1.87 -16.75
CA LEU A 175 19.03 -2.39 -17.12
C LEU A 175 19.09 -3.93 -17.09
N LYS A 176 18.36 -4.58 -16.21
CA LYS A 176 18.42 -6.05 -15.98
C LYS A 176 17.82 -6.94 -17.05
N LYS A 177 17.30 -6.43 -18.17
CA LYS A 177 16.83 -7.20 -19.36
C LYS A 177 16.08 -8.52 -19.04
N ARG A 178 15.22 -8.57 -18.02
CA ARG A 178 14.38 -9.74 -17.74
C ARG A 178 13.01 -9.57 -18.39
N ARG A 179 12.49 -10.67 -18.96
CA ARG A 179 11.09 -10.76 -19.37
C ARG A 179 10.20 -10.46 -18.15
N THR A 180 9.36 -9.46 -18.24
CA THR A 180 8.72 -8.86 -17.07
C THR A 180 7.38 -9.49 -16.73
N ALA A 181 6.69 -10.05 -17.72
CA ALA A 181 5.46 -10.78 -17.49
C ALA A 181 5.35 -11.96 -18.46
N GLU A 182 4.63 -12.99 -18.04
CA GLU A 182 4.16 -14.07 -18.89
C GLU A 182 2.86 -13.62 -19.61
N ARG A 183 2.49 -14.33 -20.66
CA ARG A 183 1.18 -14.14 -21.29
C ARG A 183 0.09 -14.23 -20.24
N LEU A 184 -0.82 -13.28 -20.28
CA LEU A 184 -1.81 -13.07 -19.25
C LEU A 184 -3.20 -13.13 -19.87
N ASN A 185 -4.08 -13.93 -19.26
CA ASN A 185 -5.51 -13.89 -19.49
C ASN A 185 -6.11 -12.96 -18.43
N VAL A 186 -6.77 -11.91 -18.89
CA VAL A 186 -7.44 -10.91 -18.05
C VAL A 186 -8.93 -11.09 -18.22
N GLU A 187 -9.66 -11.38 -17.14
CA GLU A 187 -11.11 -11.58 -17.14
C GLU A 187 -11.75 -10.57 -16.19
N TRP A 188 -12.73 -9.81 -16.63
CA TRP A 188 -13.45 -8.81 -15.81
C TRP A 188 -14.86 -8.62 -16.33
N ASN A 189 -15.85 -8.53 -15.46
CA ASN A 189 -17.25 -8.21 -15.78
C ASN A 189 -17.78 -9.00 -17.00
N GLY A 190 -17.48 -10.29 -17.12
CA GLY A 190 -17.87 -11.14 -18.25
C GLY A 190 -17.05 -10.96 -19.53
N SER A 191 -16.16 -9.99 -19.59
CA SER A 191 -15.21 -9.78 -20.70
C SER A 191 -13.89 -10.48 -20.44
N SER A 192 -13.16 -10.81 -21.51
CA SER A 192 -11.82 -11.37 -21.39
C SER A 192 -10.89 -10.89 -22.50
N MET A 193 -9.60 -10.82 -22.21
CA MET A 193 -8.56 -10.58 -23.22
C MET A 193 -7.28 -11.36 -22.89
N ARG A 194 -6.57 -11.77 -23.95
CA ARG A 194 -5.21 -12.32 -23.81
C ARG A 194 -4.19 -11.29 -24.22
N VAL A 195 -3.21 -11.01 -23.36
CA VAL A 195 -2.23 -9.96 -23.55
C VAL A 195 -0.83 -10.42 -23.16
N ASP A 196 0.19 -9.75 -23.71
CA ASP A 196 1.58 -9.83 -23.26
C ASP A 196 1.93 -8.47 -22.61
N PRO A 197 1.71 -8.31 -21.28
CA PRO A 197 1.85 -7.03 -20.62
C PRO A 197 3.29 -6.78 -20.20
N LEU A 198 3.71 -5.52 -20.21
CA LEU A 198 4.84 -5.05 -19.42
C LEU A 198 4.48 -5.04 -17.94
N TRP A 199 3.27 -4.56 -17.63
CA TRP A 199 2.63 -4.64 -16.31
C TRP A 199 1.10 -4.55 -16.38
N VAL A 200 0.47 -5.04 -15.33
CA VAL A 200 -0.92 -4.73 -14.98
C VAL A 200 -0.93 -4.15 -13.58
N MET A 201 -1.43 -2.93 -13.44
CA MET A 201 -1.66 -2.27 -12.16
C MET A 201 -3.14 -2.26 -11.83
N VAL A 202 -3.45 -2.47 -10.56
CA VAL A 202 -4.79 -2.38 -9.99
C VAL A 202 -4.70 -1.40 -8.84
N SER A 203 -5.31 -0.24 -9.01
CA SER A 203 -5.09 0.91 -8.13
C SER A 203 -6.40 1.41 -7.54
N ASN A 204 -6.33 1.81 -6.27
CA ASN A 204 -7.43 2.42 -5.53
C ASN A 204 -7.11 3.89 -5.17
N GLN A 205 -6.02 4.41 -5.72
CA GLN A 205 -5.58 5.79 -5.56
C GLN A 205 -4.72 6.24 -6.75
N PRO A 206 -4.58 7.57 -6.98
CA PRO A 206 -3.85 8.09 -8.14
C PRO A 206 -2.37 7.72 -8.18
N HIS A 207 -1.71 7.64 -7.02
CA HIS A 207 -0.26 7.54 -6.93
C HIS A 207 0.22 6.20 -6.38
N LEU A 208 1.36 5.74 -6.89
CA LEU A 208 2.18 4.69 -6.29
C LEU A 208 3.44 5.35 -5.71
N GLY A 209 3.51 5.48 -4.39
CA GLY A 209 4.50 6.34 -3.76
C GLY A 209 4.36 7.81 -4.20
N LYS A 210 5.38 8.62 -3.91
CA LYS A 210 5.35 10.06 -4.21
C LYS A 210 5.61 10.41 -5.68
N ASN A 211 6.16 9.47 -6.47
CA ASN A 211 6.77 9.79 -7.77
C ASN A 211 6.03 9.22 -8.99
N PHE A 212 5.06 8.33 -8.81
CA PHE A 212 4.43 7.63 -9.93
C PHE A 212 2.92 7.81 -9.89
N GLN A 213 2.37 8.53 -10.84
CA GLN A 213 0.94 8.75 -10.99
C GLN A 213 0.36 7.66 -11.90
N ILE A 214 0.09 6.48 -11.32
CA ILE A 214 -0.32 5.26 -12.05
C ILE A 214 -1.75 5.34 -12.57
N SER A 215 -2.68 5.88 -11.78
CA SER A 215 -4.11 5.94 -12.10
C SER A 215 -4.66 7.32 -11.74
N PRO A 216 -4.41 8.36 -12.58
CA PRO A 216 -4.69 9.76 -12.24
C PRO A 216 -6.13 10.07 -11.81
N GLY A 217 -7.10 9.24 -12.24
CA GLY A 217 -8.52 9.40 -11.91
C GLY A 217 -9.03 8.48 -10.80
N ALA A 218 -8.16 7.68 -10.15
CA ALA A 218 -8.60 6.72 -9.16
C ALA A 218 -9.17 7.38 -7.89
N VAL A 219 -10.29 6.85 -7.42
CA VAL A 219 -11.02 7.28 -6.22
C VAL A 219 -11.16 6.08 -5.29
N ASN A 220 -10.88 6.25 -4.00
CA ASN A 220 -10.73 5.13 -3.07
C ASN A 220 -11.99 4.81 -2.24
N ASN A 221 -13.15 5.29 -2.64
CA ASN A 221 -14.41 5.08 -1.93
C ASN A 221 -15.64 5.05 -2.87
N ASP A 222 -15.45 4.59 -4.10
CA ASP A 222 -16.50 4.55 -5.13
C ASP A 222 -16.89 3.13 -5.56
N GLY A 223 -16.36 2.11 -4.84
CA GLY A 223 -16.66 0.72 -5.08
C GLY A 223 -16.00 0.12 -6.32
N MET A 224 -14.98 0.80 -6.88
CA MET A 224 -14.27 0.34 -8.06
C MET A 224 -12.76 0.51 -7.88
N PHE A 225 -11.99 -0.28 -8.60
CA PHE A 225 -10.57 -0.05 -8.77
C PHE A 225 -10.24 0.30 -10.24
N ASP A 226 -9.16 1.05 -10.41
CA ASP A 226 -8.64 1.43 -11.71
C ASP A 226 -7.59 0.44 -12.18
N LEU A 227 -7.73 -0.02 -13.41
CA LEU A 227 -6.76 -0.86 -14.09
C LEU A 227 -5.93 -0.03 -15.06
N CYS A 228 -4.60 -0.23 -15.00
CA CYS A 228 -3.67 0.30 -15.96
C CYS A 228 -2.80 -0.84 -16.50
N LEU A 229 -3.11 -1.29 -17.71
CA LEU A 229 -2.35 -2.29 -18.44
C LEU A 229 -1.43 -1.59 -19.42
N VAL A 230 -0.15 -1.90 -19.37
CA VAL A 230 0.84 -1.46 -20.36
C VAL A 230 1.33 -2.68 -21.11
N GLU A 231 1.19 -2.64 -22.43
CA GLU A 231 1.66 -3.71 -23.31
C GLU A 231 3.19 -3.79 -23.32
N ASN A 232 3.71 -5.00 -23.49
CA ASN A 232 5.13 -5.25 -23.46
C ASN A 232 5.86 -4.45 -24.54
N ARG A 233 7.01 -3.91 -24.18
CA ARG A 233 7.89 -3.15 -25.05
C ARG A 233 9.25 -3.85 -25.14
N LYS A 234 9.64 -4.19 -26.36
CA LYS A 234 10.91 -4.90 -26.63
C LYS A 234 12.12 -4.00 -26.42
N ASN A 235 11.94 -2.67 -26.60
CA ASN A 235 13.02 -1.69 -26.51
C ASN A 235 13.03 -0.98 -25.15
N ARG A 236 14.20 -0.92 -24.50
CA ARG A 236 14.41 -0.26 -23.20
C ARG A 236 14.09 1.24 -23.22
N PHE A 237 14.35 1.92 -24.33
CA PHE A 237 14.01 3.34 -24.49
C PHE A 237 12.50 3.55 -24.46
N GLN A 238 11.72 2.61 -25.00
CA GLN A 238 10.25 2.66 -24.92
C GLN A 238 9.77 2.43 -23.48
N VAL A 239 10.41 1.53 -22.74
CA VAL A 239 10.11 1.33 -21.30
C VAL A 239 10.43 2.59 -20.50
N LEU A 240 11.59 3.19 -20.74
CA LEU A 240 11.97 4.46 -20.09
C LEU A 240 10.99 5.59 -20.44
N SER A 241 10.58 5.69 -21.71
CA SER A 241 9.60 6.68 -22.15
C SER A 241 8.27 6.54 -21.44
N ILE A 242 7.73 5.32 -21.35
CA ILE A 242 6.46 5.09 -20.65
C ILE A 242 6.56 5.36 -19.15
N VAL A 243 7.68 5.01 -18.51
CA VAL A 243 7.92 5.33 -17.10
C VAL A 243 7.96 6.85 -16.85
N LYS A 244 8.63 7.61 -17.72
CA LYS A 244 8.62 9.08 -17.64
C LYS A 244 7.20 9.66 -17.79
N LYS A 245 6.39 9.11 -18.70
CA LYS A 245 4.98 9.51 -18.86
C LYS A 245 4.15 9.17 -17.63
N VAL A 246 4.40 8.02 -16.97
CA VAL A 246 3.76 7.65 -15.69
C VAL A 246 4.11 8.64 -14.60
N MET A 247 5.37 9.04 -14.48
CA MET A 247 5.78 10.06 -13.50
C MET A 247 5.09 11.41 -13.72
N ALA A 248 4.77 11.73 -14.98
CA ALA A 248 4.06 12.95 -15.37
C ALA A 248 2.52 12.79 -15.42
N GLY A 249 1.96 11.61 -15.11
CA GLY A 249 0.52 11.33 -15.23
C GLY A 249 -0.03 11.34 -16.66
N ARG A 250 0.84 11.29 -17.69
CA ARG A 250 0.48 11.45 -19.12
C ARG A 250 0.50 10.15 -19.91
N HIS A 251 0.62 8.99 -19.24
CA HIS A 251 0.77 7.69 -19.91
C HIS A 251 -0.56 7.14 -20.42
N ILE A 252 -1.69 7.51 -19.81
CA ILE A 252 -3.02 6.99 -20.15
C ILE A 252 -3.38 7.19 -21.63
N SER A 253 -2.97 8.31 -22.24
CA SER A 253 -3.19 8.59 -23.68
C SER A 253 -2.22 7.88 -24.62
N SER A 254 -1.32 7.03 -24.10
CA SER A 254 -0.35 6.32 -24.95
C SER A 254 -1.00 5.09 -25.60
N PRO A 255 -0.78 4.82 -26.91
CA PRO A 255 -1.43 3.70 -27.61
C PRO A 255 -1.16 2.32 -27.05
N CYS A 256 -0.10 2.19 -26.21
CA CYS A 256 0.27 0.94 -25.56
C CYS A 256 -0.34 0.79 -24.17
N VAL A 257 -1.17 1.73 -23.75
CA VAL A 257 -1.81 1.71 -22.43
C VAL A 257 -3.30 1.48 -22.62
N LYS A 258 -3.83 0.54 -21.87
CA LYS A 258 -5.27 0.32 -21.74
C LYS A 258 -5.63 0.59 -20.28
N SER A 259 -6.62 1.44 -20.07
CA SER A 259 -7.13 1.72 -18.73
C SER A 259 -8.65 1.59 -18.72
N TRP A 260 -9.16 0.99 -17.65
CA TRP A 260 -10.60 0.84 -17.40
C TRP A 260 -10.83 0.62 -15.92
N ARG A 261 -12.09 0.62 -15.50
CA ARG A 261 -12.50 0.40 -14.12
C ARG A 261 -13.26 -0.91 -13.99
N ALA A 262 -13.08 -1.58 -12.86
CA ALA A 262 -13.80 -2.81 -12.54
C ALA A 262 -13.99 -2.95 -11.02
N ASN A 263 -14.88 -3.81 -10.61
CA ASN A 263 -15.07 -4.21 -9.21
C ASN A 263 -14.57 -5.65 -8.94
N GLU A 264 -14.40 -6.44 -10.00
CA GLU A 264 -13.76 -7.73 -9.93
C GLU A 264 -12.90 -8.01 -11.17
N LEU A 265 -11.85 -8.78 -10.97
CA LEU A 265 -10.86 -9.11 -11.98
C LEU A 265 -10.23 -10.46 -11.67
N THR A 266 -10.06 -11.29 -12.68
CA THR A 266 -9.24 -12.50 -12.61
C THR A 266 -8.06 -12.39 -13.58
N LEU A 267 -6.86 -12.60 -13.05
CA LEU A 267 -5.62 -12.67 -13.83
C LEU A 267 -5.11 -14.11 -13.82
N LYS A 268 -4.88 -14.70 -15.00
CA LYS A 268 -4.35 -16.07 -15.15
C LYS A 268 -3.10 -16.07 -16.01
N THR A 269 -2.07 -16.77 -15.58
CA THR A 269 -0.78 -16.92 -16.28
C THR A 269 -0.42 -18.39 -16.45
N GLU A 270 0.38 -18.71 -17.47
CA GLU A 270 0.86 -20.08 -17.70
C GLU A 270 1.89 -20.51 -16.65
N LYS A 271 2.73 -19.58 -16.18
CA LYS A 271 3.73 -19.79 -15.13
C LYS A 271 3.44 -18.93 -13.91
N PRO A 272 3.85 -19.35 -12.71
CA PRO A 272 3.70 -18.54 -11.52
C PRO A 272 4.41 -17.19 -11.66
N VAL A 273 3.69 -16.09 -11.37
CA VAL A 273 4.21 -14.72 -11.35
C VAL A 273 3.99 -14.08 -10.00
N SER A 274 4.82 -13.09 -9.66
CA SER A 274 4.65 -12.33 -8.43
C SER A 274 3.58 -11.26 -8.61
N PHE A 275 2.79 -11.06 -7.55
CA PHE A 275 1.90 -9.92 -7.38
C PHE A 275 2.38 -9.09 -6.17
N PHE A 276 2.20 -7.77 -6.20
CA PHE A 276 2.46 -6.92 -5.05
C PHE A 276 1.24 -6.05 -4.74
N GLY A 277 1.11 -5.61 -3.47
CA GLY A 277 0.14 -4.62 -3.02
C GLY A 277 0.73 -3.83 -1.87
N ASP A 278 0.51 -2.50 -1.83
CA ASP A 278 1.08 -1.58 -0.84
C ASP A 278 2.61 -1.73 -0.65
N GLY A 279 3.35 -2.02 -1.75
CA GLY A 279 4.79 -2.21 -1.74
C GLY A 279 5.29 -3.55 -1.18
N GLU A 280 4.40 -4.49 -0.81
CA GLU A 280 4.74 -5.82 -0.32
C GLU A 280 4.41 -6.90 -1.35
N LEU A 281 5.29 -7.94 -1.46
CA LEU A 281 5.08 -9.05 -2.37
C LEU A 281 4.09 -10.06 -1.77
N PHE A 282 3.08 -10.46 -2.55
CA PHE A 282 2.05 -11.42 -2.16
C PHE A 282 2.38 -12.88 -2.53
N GLY A 283 3.64 -13.12 -2.94
CA GLY A 283 4.11 -14.42 -3.42
C GLY A 283 3.86 -14.65 -4.90
N GLN A 284 4.13 -15.87 -5.36
CA GLN A 284 3.98 -16.29 -6.76
C GLN A 284 2.79 -17.21 -6.92
N LYS A 285 1.92 -16.90 -7.87
CA LYS A 285 0.73 -17.70 -8.23
C LYS A 285 0.47 -17.63 -9.73
N GLN A 286 -0.28 -18.60 -10.26
CA GLN A 286 -0.76 -18.59 -11.64
C GLN A 286 -2.13 -17.92 -11.79
N LYS A 287 -2.88 -17.79 -10.68
CA LYS A 287 -4.22 -17.19 -10.66
C LYS A 287 -4.35 -16.21 -9.52
N PHE A 288 -4.80 -15.00 -9.86
CA PHE A 288 -5.15 -13.95 -8.91
C PHE A 288 -6.63 -13.61 -9.10
N SER A 289 -7.42 -13.83 -8.06
CA SER A 289 -8.80 -13.36 -7.96
C SER A 289 -8.78 -12.06 -7.18
N ILE A 290 -9.19 -10.98 -7.81
CA ILE A 290 -9.10 -9.62 -7.30
C ILE A 290 -10.51 -9.06 -7.22
N LYS A 291 -10.86 -8.50 -6.06
CA LYS A 291 -12.19 -7.88 -5.82
C LYS A 291 -12.02 -6.62 -4.99
N ILE A 292 -12.84 -5.63 -5.29
CA ILE A 292 -13.02 -4.50 -4.38
C ILE A 292 -13.92 -4.90 -3.22
N MET A 293 -13.65 -4.38 -2.05
CA MET A 293 -14.47 -4.47 -0.85
C MET A 293 -14.86 -3.06 -0.45
N PRO A 294 -16.04 -2.57 -0.88
CA PRO A 294 -16.45 -1.19 -0.66
C PRO A 294 -16.54 -0.86 0.83
N GLY A 295 -15.94 0.26 1.23
CA GLY A 295 -15.99 0.76 2.60
C GLY A 295 -15.40 -0.15 3.67
N ALA A 296 -14.61 -1.17 3.28
CA ALA A 296 -14.12 -2.21 4.19
C ALA A 296 -13.05 -1.73 5.19
N LEU A 297 -12.53 -0.52 5.06
CA LEU A 297 -11.64 0.12 6.01
C LEU A 297 -12.28 1.38 6.58
N LYS A 298 -12.36 1.47 7.91
CA LYS A 298 -12.69 2.70 8.63
C LYS A 298 -11.38 3.37 9.06
N LEU A 299 -11.00 4.45 8.41
CA LEU A 299 -9.78 5.20 8.71
C LEU A 299 -10.09 6.45 9.52
N ILE A 300 -9.29 6.71 10.55
CA ILE A 300 -9.35 7.96 11.30
C ILE A 300 -8.51 9.01 10.58
N VAL A 301 -9.15 10.13 10.22
CA VAL A 301 -8.51 11.17 9.39
C VAL A 301 -8.61 12.55 10.07
N PRO A 302 -7.71 13.50 9.75
CA PRO A 302 -7.82 14.88 10.20
C PRO A 302 -9.14 15.53 9.77
N GLN A 303 -9.58 16.54 10.49
CA GLN A 303 -10.65 17.42 10.00
C GLN A 303 -10.21 18.05 8.67
N ALA A 304 -11.10 18.04 7.68
CA ALA A 304 -10.84 18.85 6.50
C ALA A 304 -10.66 20.30 6.96
N VAL A 305 -9.51 20.90 6.63
CA VAL A 305 -9.35 22.34 6.80
C VAL A 305 -10.38 22.97 5.85
N SER A 306 -11.44 23.55 6.39
CA SER A 306 -12.37 24.35 5.61
C SER A 306 -11.60 25.55 5.07
N GLY A 307 -11.30 25.57 3.77
CA GLY A 307 -10.67 26.69 3.09
C GLY A 307 -9.30 26.34 2.47
N ALA A 308 -9.28 25.80 1.29
CA ALA A 308 -8.28 26.01 0.25
C ALA A 308 -8.96 25.85 -1.10
#